data_cf6e4fb98b795d0a8cd58d20b10a137c
#
_entry.id   cf6e4fb98b795d0a8cd58d20b10a137c
#
_cell.length_a   1.000
_cell.length_b   1.000
_cell.length_c   1.000
_cell.angle_alpha   90.00
_cell.angle_beta   90.00
_cell.angle_gamma   90.00
#
_symmetry.space_group_name_H-M   'P 1'
#
loop_
_entity.id
_entity.type
_entity.pdbx_description
1 polymer ?
#
loop_
_entity_poly.entity_id
_entity_poly.type
_entity_poly.pdbx_seq_one_letter_code
_entity_poly.pdbx_strand_id
1 'polypeptide(L)'
;YEIMPSLVGSEMCIRDRADVMRAKIGENVILCDTHAVEYVGTITSIQPGRVEFNVTEGYPSAAEPSVEVTLFAGYPKLGKLEDTIRHSVELGVTNVVPFFSRYCVAAPKKEEAKNERYCRVAVEAAKQCGRGILPTVELPLPDFNAVCDRFKDYDLVLFFYECGGVSLREVFNKEPGNRAKQIAVVTGSEGGFAAEEAARAAECGAVTVGLGPRILRCETAPLAVLSAVMTLTGNLE
;
A
#
# COMPACT_ATOMS: atom_id res chain seq x y z
N TYR A 1 30.38 -4.65 -12.81
CA TYR A 1 29.20 -3.84 -13.15
C TYR A 1 29.08 -2.75 -12.10
N GLU A 2 29.26 -1.49 -12.51
CA GLU A 2 28.88 -0.34 -11.68
C GLU A 2 27.34 -0.31 -11.67
N ILE A 3 26.75 -0.77 -10.58
CA ILE A 3 25.33 -0.59 -10.37
C ILE A 3 25.16 0.84 -9.86
N MET A 4 24.55 1.65 -10.70
CA MET A 4 24.21 3.04 -10.45
C MET A 4 23.53 3.24 -9.08
N PRO A 5 23.59 4.44 -8.46
CA PRO A 5 23.08 4.72 -7.11
C PRO A 5 21.55 4.70 -6.95
N SER A 6 20.83 3.97 -7.78
CA SER A 6 19.38 3.72 -7.68
C SER A 6 19.02 2.40 -6.99
N LEU A 7 20.00 1.62 -6.53
CA LEU A 7 19.71 0.52 -5.63
C LEU A 7 19.19 1.12 -4.32
N VAL A 8 17.93 0.85 -4.02
CA VAL A 8 17.27 1.45 -2.87
C VAL A 8 17.84 0.90 -1.58
N GLY A 9 18.73 1.60 -1.18
CA GLY A 9 18.83 1.96 0.17
C GLY A 9 18.94 3.48 0.14
N SER A 10 18.02 4.20 0.70
CA SER A 10 18.39 5.51 1.20
C SER A 10 19.73 5.34 1.92
N GLU A 11 20.61 6.35 1.88
CA GLU A 11 21.89 6.32 2.64
C GLU A 11 21.70 5.79 4.06
N MET A 12 20.51 5.94 4.63
CA MET A 12 20.07 5.45 5.92
C MET A 12 19.94 3.91 5.98
N CYS A 13 19.49 3.20 4.92
CA CYS A 13 19.36 1.75 4.91
C CYS A 13 20.69 1.00 4.80
N ILE A 14 21.60 1.53 4.00
CA ILE A 14 22.97 1.03 3.91
C ILE A 14 23.71 1.28 5.23
N ARG A 15 23.49 2.44 5.82
CA ARG A 15 24.04 2.82 7.13
C ARG A 15 23.51 1.94 8.26
N ASP A 16 22.20 1.72 8.32
CA ASP A 16 21.57 0.88 9.35
C ASP A 16 22.04 -0.57 9.29
N ARG A 17 22.22 -1.15 8.10
CA ARG A 17 22.77 -2.50 7.98
C ARG A 17 24.26 -2.58 8.31
N ALA A 18 25.04 -1.62 7.88
CA ALA A 18 26.48 -1.60 8.18
C ALA A 18 26.76 -1.32 9.67
N ASP A 19 26.04 -0.35 10.27
CA ASP A 19 26.31 0.11 11.63
C ASP A 19 25.48 -0.67 12.67
N VAL A 20 24.21 -1.01 12.40
CA VAL A 20 23.29 -1.66 13.35
C VAL A 20 23.36 -3.19 13.25
N MET A 21 23.39 -3.75 12.06
CA MET A 21 23.43 -5.21 11.84
C MET A 21 24.83 -5.80 11.83
N ARG A 22 25.89 -5.00 11.99
CA ARG A 22 27.28 -5.45 12.00
C ARG A 22 27.66 -6.31 10.79
N ALA A 23 27.20 -5.91 9.61
CA ALA A 23 27.51 -6.61 8.37
C ALA A 23 29.02 -6.71 8.16
N LYS A 24 29.49 -7.82 7.61
CA LYS A 24 30.92 -8.12 7.43
C LYS A 24 31.26 -8.25 5.95
N ILE A 25 32.49 -7.87 5.59
CA ILE A 25 33.04 -8.15 4.28
C ILE A 25 33.01 -9.67 4.03
N GLY A 26 32.53 -10.08 2.86
CA GLY A 26 32.32 -11.47 2.47
C GLY A 26 30.93 -12.02 2.81
N GLU A 27 30.05 -11.25 3.48
CA GLU A 27 28.67 -11.64 3.76
C GLU A 27 27.80 -11.46 2.52
N ASN A 28 26.92 -12.45 2.27
CA ASN A 28 25.92 -12.35 1.22
C ASN A 28 24.69 -11.61 1.70
N VAL A 29 24.21 -10.70 0.87
CA VAL A 29 23.01 -9.89 1.13
C VAL A 29 22.09 -9.90 -0.09
N ILE A 30 20.80 -9.71 0.13
CA ILE A 30 19.83 -9.48 -0.93
C ILE A 30 19.63 -7.96 -1.04
N LEU A 31 19.84 -7.46 -2.24
CA LEU A 31 19.64 -6.06 -2.61
C LEU A 31 18.42 -5.99 -3.51
N CYS A 32 17.54 -5.01 -3.27
CA CYS A 32 16.39 -4.78 -4.12
C CYS A 32 16.46 -3.41 -4.80
N ASP A 33 16.10 -3.34 -6.09
CA ASP A 33 16.24 -2.14 -6.92
C ASP A 33 15.00 -1.23 -6.96
N THR A 34 13.98 -1.50 -6.14
CA THR A 34 12.64 -0.85 -6.19
C THR A 34 11.80 -1.11 -7.44
N HIS A 35 12.31 -1.88 -8.39
CA HIS A 35 11.61 -2.26 -9.61
C HIS A 35 11.27 -3.75 -9.60
N ALA A 36 11.08 -4.32 -8.41
CA ALA A 36 10.78 -5.73 -8.17
C ALA A 36 11.89 -6.69 -8.65
N VAL A 37 13.15 -6.25 -8.75
CA VAL A 37 14.28 -7.13 -9.00
C VAL A 37 15.14 -7.21 -7.75
N GLU A 38 15.40 -8.42 -7.31
CA GLU A 38 16.31 -8.76 -6.22
C GLU A 38 17.62 -9.25 -6.76
N TYR A 39 18.71 -8.88 -6.11
CA TYR A 39 20.07 -9.24 -6.49
C TYR A 39 20.77 -9.91 -5.31
N VAL A 40 21.48 -11.00 -5.55
CA VAL A 40 22.41 -11.56 -4.58
C VAL A 40 23.73 -10.81 -4.72
N GLY A 41 24.16 -10.16 -3.65
CA GLY A 41 25.41 -9.43 -3.59
C GLY A 41 26.27 -9.88 -2.42
N THR A 42 27.60 -10.02 -2.64
CA THR A 42 28.56 -10.23 -1.58
C THR A 42 29.24 -8.91 -1.23
N ILE A 43 29.26 -8.54 0.04
CA ILE A 43 29.90 -7.31 0.51
C ILE A 43 31.41 -7.39 0.26
N THR A 44 31.94 -6.44 -0.52
CA THR A 44 33.37 -6.36 -0.83
C THR A 44 34.11 -5.27 -0.08
N SER A 45 33.41 -4.17 0.28
CA SER A 45 33.99 -3.04 1.02
C SER A 45 32.94 -2.38 1.88
N ILE A 46 33.33 -1.93 3.07
CA ILE A 46 32.50 -1.13 3.99
C ILE A 46 33.31 0.12 4.39
N GLN A 47 32.81 1.29 4.00
CA GLN A 47 33.40 2.58 4.35
C GLN A 47 32.29 3.50 4.91
N PRO A 48 32.63 4.56 5.66
CA PRO A 48 31.62 5.52 6.13
C PRO A 48 30.78 6.07 4.98
N GLY A 49 29.47 5.76 4.96
CA GLY A 49 28.54 6.21 3.93
C GLY A 49 28.58 5.45 2.60
N ARG A 50 29.42 4.40 2.46
CA ARG A 50 29.54 3.61 1.23
C ARG A 50 29.76 2.13 1.53
N VAL A 51 28.91 1.28 0.96
CA VAL A 51 29.11 -0.19 0.95
C VAL A 51 29.16 -0.65 -0.49
N GLU A 52 30.18 -1.45 -0.83
CA GLU A 52 30.36 -2.00 -2.18
C GLU A 52 30.01 -3.49 -2.17
N PHE A 53 29.37 -3.92 -3.24
CA PHE A 53 28.91 -5.30 -3.42
C PHE A 53 29.41 -5.86 -4.74
N ASN A 54 29.75 -7.14 -4.75
CA ASN A 54 29.87 -7.90 -5.99
C ASN A 54 28.53 -8.60 -6.23
N VAL A 55 27.78 -8.15 -7.25
CA VAL A 55 26.47 -8.69 -7.60
C VAL A 55 26.66 -9.86 -8.56
N THR A 56 26.07 -11.00 -8.23
CA THR A 56 26.25 -12.25 -8.98
C THR A 56 25.04 -12.63 -9.82
N GLU A 57 23.81 -12.38 -9.33
CA GLU A 57 22.58 -12.80 -10.00
C GLU A 57 21.44 -11.84 -9.63
N GLY A 58 20.54 -11.60 -10.57
CA GLY A 58 19.30 -10.83 -10.35
C GLY A 58 18.09 -11.69 -10.74
N TYR A 59 17.02 -11.64 -9.94
CA TYR A 59 15.78 -12.36 -10.17
C TYR A 59 14.56 -11.51 -9.76
N PRO A 60 13.39 -11.75 -10.38
CA PRO A 60 12.17 -11.05 -9.96
C PRO A 60 11.85 -11.33 -8.48
N SER A 61 11.47 -10.27 -7.74
CA SER A 61 11.02 -10.44 -6.35
C SER A 61 9.74 -11.26 -6.30
N ALA A 62 9.71 -12.27 -5.45
CA ALA A 62 8.52 -13.08 -5.21
C ALA A 62 7.52 -12.41 -4.23
N ALA A 63 7.89 -11.29 -3.63
CA ALA A 63 7.07 -10.61 -2.62
C ALA A 63 6.01 -9.67 -3.21
N GLU A 64 6.04 -9.42 -4.53
CA GLU A 64 5.10 -8.51 -5.16
C GLU A 64 3.82 -9.21 -5.61
N PRO A 65 2.64 -8.64 -5.27
CA PRO A 65 1.38 -9.17 -5.75
C PRO A 65 1.26 -9.12 -7.28
N SER A 66 0.48 -10.05 -7.85
CA SER A 66 0.15 -10.07 -9.28
C SER A 66 -0.88 -9.03 -9.70
N VAL A 67 -1.41 -8.26 -8.74
CA VAL A 67 -2.39 -7.17 -8.89
C VAL A 67 -1.87 -5.92 -8.19
N GLU A 68 -2.20 -4.77 -8.74
CA GLU A 68 -1.91 -3.48 -8.11
C GLU A 68 -3.15 -2.99 -7.35
N VAL A 69 -2.99 -2.78 -6.04
CA VAL A 69 -4.10 -2.34 -5.20
C VAL A 69 -3.83 -0.94 -4.65
N THR A 70 -4.73 -0.02 -4.95
CA THR A 70 -4.76 1.31 -4.33
C THR A 70 -5.81 1.33 -3.22
N LEU A 71 -5.39 1.69 -2.02
CA LEU A 71 -6.27 1.92 -0.89
C LEU A 71 -6.63 3.42 -0.79
N PHE A 72 -7.88 3.76 -1.11
CA PHE A 72 -8.47 5.03 -0.73
C PHE A 72 -8.98 4.92 0.71
N ALA A 73 -8.30 5.59 1.63
CA ALA A 73 -8.61 5.52 3.06
C ALA A 73 -9.24 6.84 3.55
N GLY A 74 -10.47 6.80 4.03
CA GLY A 74 -11.08 7.93 4.72
C GLY A 74 -10.19 8.39 5.88
N TYR A 75 -9.84 9.68 5.94
CA TYR A 75 -8.84 10.21 6.88
C TYR A 75 -9.27 9.99 8.34
N PRO A 76 -8.58 9.15 9.12
CA PRO A 76 -8.98 8.81 10.48
C PRO A 76 -8.47 9.84 11.49
N LYS A 77 -9.01 9.82 12.69
CA LYS A 77 -8.54 10.61 13.84
C LYS A 77 -7.27 10.00 14.46
N LEU A 78 -6.52 10.82 15.20
CA LEU A 78 -5.53 10.41 16.20
C LEU A 78 -4.41 9.48 15.70
N GLY A 79 -3.86 9.73 14.51
CA GLY A 79 -2.65 9.02 14.04
C GLY A 79 -2.86 7.57 13.59
N LYS A 80 -4.08 7.06 13.57
CA LYS A 80 -4.42 5.69 13.13
C LYS A 80 -4.04 5.40 11.67
N LEU A 81 -3.86 6.45 10.85
CA LEU A 81 -3.46 6.28 9.45
C LEU A 81 -2.08 5.64 9.31
N GLU A 82 -1.17 5.88 10.25
CA GLU A 82 0.18 5.28 10.22
C GLU A 82 0.13 3.76 10.36
N ASP A 83 -0.68 3.26 11.30
CA ASP A 83 -0.86 1.82 11.50
C ASP A 83 -1.60 1.20 10.30
N THR A 84 -2.61 1.90 9.76
CA THR A 84 -3.29 1.47 8.53
C THR A 84 -2.31 1.37 7.36
N ILE A 85 -1.45 2.37 7.15
CA ILE A 85 -0.44 2.36 6.09
C ILE A 85 0.51 1.18 6.29
N ARG A 86 1.10 1.04 7.49
CA ARG A 86 2.06 -0.03 7.80
C ARG A 86 1.51 -1.40 7.44
N HIS A 87 0.37 -1.76 8.00
CA HIS A 87 -0.22 -3.07 7.78
C HIS A 87 -0.77 -3.26 6.35
N SER A 88 -1.23 -2.19 5.69
CA SER A 88 -1.63 -2.26 4.29
C SER A 88 -0.45 -2.57 3.37
N VAL A 89 0.73 -2.03 3.67
CA VAL A 89 1.97 -2.34 2.94
C VAL A 89 2.36 -3.80 3.10
N GLU A 90 2.29 -4.32 4.33
CA GLU A 90 2.52 -5.75 4.64
C GLU A 90 1.55 -6.66 3.86
N LEU A 91 0.31 -6.20 3.64
CA LEU A 91 -0.73 -6.89 2.87
C LEU A 91 -0.64 -6.65 1.35
N GLY A 92 0.42 -6.00 0.85
CA GLY A 92 0.66 -5.89 -0.58
C GLY A 92 0.05 -4.66 -1.27
N VAL A 93 -0.45 -3.64 -0.55
CA VAL A 93 -0.93 -2.41 -1.19
C VAL A 93 0.18 -1.72 -1.97
N THR A 94 -0.13 -1.18 -3.14
CA THR A 94 0.82 -0.43 -3.98
C THR A 94 0.76 1.07 -3.74
N ASN A 95 -0.44 1.59 -3.47
CA ASN A 95 -0.64 3.01 -3.23
C ASN A 95 -1.68 3.25 -2.14
N VAL A 96 -1.44 4.23 -1.27
CA VAL A 96 -2.40 4.67 -0.26
C VAL A 96 -2.75 6.13 -0.51
N VAL A 97 -4.02 6.40 -0.71
CA VAL A 97 -4.57 7.73 -0.98
C VAL A 97 -5.54 8.11 0.14
N PRO A 98 -5.12 8.86 1.14
CA PRO A 98 -6.03 9.38 2.16
C PRO A 98 -7.02 10.37 1.52
N PHE A 99 -8.22 10.49 2.08
CA PHE A 99 -9.19 11.49 1.61
C PHE A 99 -10.13 11.95 2.72
N PHE A 100 -10.78 13.09 2.49
CA PHE A 100 -11.82 13.62 3.39
C PHE A 100 -13.19 13.24 2.86
N SER A 101 -13.98 12.49 3.66
CA SER A 101 -15.40 12.28 3.43
C SER A 101 -16.22 13.30 4.22
N ARG A 102 -17.50 13.40 3.94
CA ARG A 102 -18.43 14.34 4.60
C ARG A 102 -18.43 14.22 6.13
N TYR A 103 -18.31 13.01 6.65
CA TYR A 103 -18.31 12.74 8.10
C TYR A 103 -16.89 12.61 8.68
N CYS A 104 -15.87 12.97 7.91
CA CYS A 104 -14.53 13.04 8.43
C CYS A 104 -14.39 14.19 9.42
N VAL A 105 -14.05 13.88 10.67
CA VAL A 105 -13.92 14.89 11.76
C VAL A 105 -12.51 15.46 11.82
N ALA A 106 -11.52 14.77 11.25
CA ALA A 106 -10.15 15.21 11.23
C ALA A 106 -9.97 16.29 10.16
N ALA A 107 -9.53 17.47 10.55
CA ALA A 107 -9.02 18.49 9.63
C ALA A 107 -7.51 18.50 9.74
N PRO A 108 -6.76 18.14 8.71
CA PRO A 108 -5.31 18.15 8.78
C PRO A 108 -4.81 19.58 8.85
N LYS A 109 -3.86 19.75 9.74
CA LYS A 109 -2.98 20.91 9.74
C LYS A 109 -1.58 20.39 9.41
N LYS A 110 -0.89 20.99 8.43
CA LYS A 110 0.47 20.61 7.95
C LYS A 110 0.49 19.23 7.26
N GLU A 111 -0.32 19.06 6.22
CA GLU A 111 -0.46 17.80 5.47
C GLU A 111 0.86 17.31 4.86
N GLU A 112 1.66 18.21 4.32
CA GLU A 112 2.97 17.88 3.71
C GLU A 112 3.93 17.22 4.71
N ALA A 113 4.11 17.82 5.89
CA ALA A 113 4.99 17.26 6.92
C ALA A 113 4.49 15.92 7.48
N LYS A 114 3.17 15.71 7.51
CA LYS A 114 2.59 14.41 7.87
C LYS A 114 2.77 13.39 6.77
N ASN A 115 2.61 13.81 5.51
CA ASN A 115 2.79 12.92 4.36
C ASN A 115 4.22 12.39 4.26
N GLU A 116 5.23 13.21 4.49
CA GLU A 116 6.63 12.76 4.60
C GLU A 116 6.81 11.66 5.65
N ARG A 117 6.10 11.79 6.78
CA ARG A 117 6.10 10.77 7.82
C ARG A 117 5.41 9.49 7.36
N TYR A 118 4.27 9.60 6.69
CA TYR A 118 3.53 8.46 6.13
C TYR A 118 4.34 7.72 5.07
N CYS A 119 5.02 8.44 4.18
CA CYS A 119 5.94 7.84 3.21
C CYS A 119 7.07 7.07 3.90
N ARG A 120 7.65 7.61 4.97
CA ARG A 120 8.67 6.88 5.76
C ARG A 120 8.12 5.61 6.38
N VAL A 121 6.90 5.66 6.95
CA VAL A 121 6.25 4.47 7.52
C VAL A 121 6.03 3.39 6.43
N ALA A 122 5.59 3.77 5.24
CA ALA A 122 5.42 2.84 4.12
C ALA A 122 6.74 2.20 3.69
N VAL A 123 7.81 3.00 3.57
CA VAL A 123 9.16 2.52 3.23
C VAL A 123 9.70 1.56 4.30
N GLU A 124 9.55 1.88 5.58
CA GLU A 124 9.98 1.00 6.69
C GLU A 124 9.20 -0.32 6.69
N ALA A 125 7.89 -0.27 6.46
CA ALA A 125 7.06 -1.48 6.36
C ALA A 125 7.48 -2.35 5.16
N ALA A 126 7.68 -1.75 3.98
CA ALA A 126 8.13 -2.46 2.78
C ALA A 126 9.46 -3.18 3.00
N LYS A 127 10.41 -2.52 3.65
CA LYS A 127 11.71 -3.12 4.01
C LYS A 127 11.56 -4.30 4.98
N GLN A 128 10.70 -4.15 5.98
CA GLN A 128 10.49 -5.17 7.00
C GLN A 128 9.83 -6.42 6.43
N CYS A 129 8.84 -6.27 5.54
CA CYS A 129 8.15 -7.39 4.92
C CYS A 129 8.79 -7.89 3.61
N GLY A 130 9.91 -7.31 3.19
CA GLY A 130 10.70 -7.79 2.04
C GLY A 130 10.11 -7.43 0.68
N ARG A 131 9.34 -6.35 0.58
CA ARG A 131 8.78 -5.90 -0.71
C ARG A 131 9.85 -5.35 -1.65
N GLY A 132 9.74 -5.70 -2.91
CA GLY A 132 10.62 -5.28 -3.99
C GLY A 132 10.24 -3.94 -4.62
N ILE A 133 9.02 -3.46 -4.37
CA ILE A 133 8.52 -2.15 -4.81
C ILE A 133 8.17 -1.32 -3.58
N LEU A 134 8.58 -0.05 -3.58
CA LEU A 134 8.21 0.87 -2.51
C LEU A 134 6.79 1.40 -2.75
N PRO A 135 5.84 1.13 -1.83
CA PRO A 135 4.51 1.70 -1.93
C PRO A 135 4.52 3.21 -1.81
N THR A 136 3.59 3.86 -2.51
CA THR A 136 3.43 5.32 -2.43
C THR A 136 2.35 5.70 -1.44
N VAL A 137 2.50 6.88 -0.82
CA VAL A 137 1.45 7.50 -0.01
C VAL A 137 1.25 8.92 -0.53
N GLU A 138 0.09 9.16 -1.07
CA GLU A 138 -0.25 10.46 -1.64
C GLU A 138 -0.70 11.48 -0.58
N LEU A 139 -0.67 12.76 -0.95
CA LEU A 139 -1.34 13.78 -0.17
C LEU A 139 -2.86 13.52 -0.12
N PRO A 140 -3.52 13.85 0.99
CA PRO A 140 -4.95 13.62 1.11
C PRO A 140 -5.77 14.35 0.03
N LEU A 141 -6.69 13.64 -0.60
CA LEU A 141 -7.67 14.27 -1.50
C LEU A 141 -8.66 15.12 -0.71
N PRO A 142 -9.08 16.27 -1.26
CA PRO A 142 -9.86 17.28 -0.52
C PRO A 142 -11.27 16.82 -0.17
N ASP A 143 -11.85 15.94 -0.98
CA ASP A 143 -13.21 15.44 -0.79
C ASP A 143 -13.41 14.09 -1.51
N PHE A 144 -14.61 13.53 -1.36
CA PHE A 144 -14.97 12.25 -1.97
C PHE A 144 -15.21 12.35 -3.49
N ASN A 145 -15.54 13.52 -4.04
CA ASN A 145 -15.67 13.68 -5.49
C ASN A 145 -14.32 13.49 -6.17
N ALA A 146 -13.26 14.05 -5.58
CA ALA A 146 -11.90 13.85 -6.08
C ALA A 146 -11.47 12.37 -6.07
N VAL A 147 -12.01 11.56 -5.15
CA VAL A 147 -11.83 10.09 -5.16
C VAL A 147 -12.57 9.47 -6.34
N CYS A 148 -13.86 9.82 -6.52
CA CYS A 148 -14.69 9.30 -7.62
C CYS A 148 -14.12 9.62 -9.00
N ASP A 149 -13.51 10.79 -9.18
CA ASP A 149 -12.89 11.21 -10.46
C ASP A 149 -11.72 10.30 -10.87
N ARG A 150 -11.13 9.57 -9.92
CA ARG A 150 -10.04 8.62 -10.16
C ARG A 150 -10.51 7.20 -10.46
N PHE A 151 -11.77 6.87 -10.28
CA PHE A 151 -12.28 5.50 -10.48
C PHE A 151 -12.09 4.97 -11.90
N LYS A 152 -12.08 5.85 -12.89
CA LYS A 152 -11.84 5.53 -14.30
C LYS A 152 -10.43 4.93 -14.58
N ASP A 153 -9.49 5.09 -13.65
CA ASP A 153 -8.11 4.64 -13.80
C ASP A 153 -7.94 3.18 -13.31
N TYR A 154 -9.02 2.53 -12.84
CA TYR A 154 -9.00 1.18 -12.28
C TYR A 154 -9.92 0.22 -13.05
N ASP A 155 -9.50 -1.05 -13.15
CA ASP A 155 -10.33 -2.12 -13.73
C ASP A 155 -11.51 -2.47 -12.83
N LEU A 156 -11.31 -2.36 -11.51
CA LEU A 156 -12.29 -2.68 -10.48
C LEU A 156 -12.21 -1.69 -9.32
N VAL A 157 -13.34 -1.10 -8.97
CA VAL A 157 -13.47 -0.24 -7.79
C VAL A 157 -14.40 -0.90 -6.78
N LEU A 158 -13.87 -1.20 -5.60
CA LEU A 158 -14.57 -1.81 -4.47
C LEU A 158 -14.87 -0.73 -3.42
N PHE A 159 -16.13 -0.35 -3.30
CA PHE A 159 -16.60 0.62 -2.32
C PHE A 159 -17.23 -0.10 -1.14
N PHE A 160 -16.59 -0.01 0.04
CA PHE A 160 -17.03 -0.71 1.24
C PHE A 160 -17.97 0.16 2.07
N TYR A 161 -19.21 -0.31 2.17
CA TYR A 161 -20.28 0.45 2.82
C TYR A 161 -21.00 -0.42 3.86
N GLU A 162 -21.26 0.14 5.04
CA GLU A 162 -21.87 -0.58 6.16
C GLU A 162 -23.35 -0.91 5.94
N CYS A 163 -24.02 -0.20 5.03
CA CYS A 163 -25.42 -0.45 4.72
C CYS A 163 -25.67 -1.61 3.74
N GLY A 164 -24.65 -2.40 3.46
CA GLY A 164 -24.77 -3.60 2.62
C GLY A 164 -24.08 -3.47 1.28
N GLY A 165 -24.29 -4.47 0.42
CA GLY A 165 -23.67 -4.60 -0.89
C GLY A 165 -23.55 -6.07 -1.26
N VAL A 166 -22.93 -6.35 -2.41
CA VAL A 166 -22.61 -7.72 -2.84
C VAL A 166 -21.43 -8.28 -2.02
N SER A 167 -21.25 -9.59 -2.03
CA SER A 167 -20.07 -10.19 -1.38
C SER A 167 -18.84 -10.08 -2.27
N LEU A 168 -17.64 -9.93 -1.66
CA LEU A 168 -16.37 -9.96 -2.40
C LEU A 168 -16.23 -11.20 -3.28
N ARG A 169 -16.60 -12.37 -2.76
CA ARG A 169 -16.56 -13.63 -3.51
C ARG A 169 -17.41 -13.55 -4.77
N GLU A 170 -18.59 -12.92 -4.70
CA GLU A 170 -19.45 -12.75 -5.87
C GLU A 170 -18.83 -11.83 -6.92
N VAL A 171 -18.16 -10.76 -6.49
CA VAL A 171 -17.44 -9.83 -7.38
C VAL A 171 -16.29 -10.55 -8.09
N PHE A 172 -15.46 -11.29 -7.37
CA PHE A 172 -14.29 -11.97 -7.96
C PHE A 172 -14.63 -13.24 -8.75
N ASN A 173 -15.84 -13.77 -8.64
CA ASN A 173 -16.31 -14.87 -9.47
C ASN A 173 -16.85 -14.41 -10.85
N LYS A 174 -16.96 -13.10 -11.08
CA LYS A 174 -17.49 -12.50 -12.32
C LYS A 174 -16.49 -11.51 -12.91
N GLU A 175 -16.65 -11.18 -14.20
CA GLU A 175 -15.91 -10.07 -14.80
C GLU A 175 -16.49 -8.71 -14.30
N PRO A 176 -15.65 -7.67 -14.12
CA PRO A 176 -14.19 -7.68 -14.36
C PRO A 176 -13.36 -8.27 -13.20
N GLY A 177 -13.96 -8.60 -12.05
CA GLY A 177 -13.26 -8.94 -10.82
C GLY A 177 -12.22 -10.05 -10.98
N ASN A 178 -12.53 -11.12 -11.72
CA ASN A 178 -11.64 -12.26 -11.93
C ASN A 178 -10.43 -11.95 -12.86
N ARG A 179 -10.40 -10.77 -13.49
CA ARG A 179 -9.32 -10.35 -14.41
C ARG A 179 -8.72 -9.00 -14.07
N ALA A 180 -9.27 -8.32 -13.08
CA ALA A 180 -8.80 -6.99 -12.67
C ALA A 180 -7.34 -7.04 -12.23
N LYS A 181 -6.55 -6.12 -12.75
CA LYS A 181 -5.14 -5.92 -12.39
C LYS A 181 -4.94 -4.65 -11.59
N GLN A 182 -5.72 -3.61 -11.90
CA GLN A 182 -5.74 -2.33 -11.21
C GLN A 182 -7.00 -2.28 -10.34
N ILE A 183 -6.85 -2.45 -9.03
CA ILE A 183 -7.98 -2.53 -8.08
C ILE A 183 -7.95 -1.35 -7.13
N ALA A 184 -9.04 -0.59 -7.08
CA ALA A 184 -9.26 0.42 -6.05
C ALA A 184 -10.10 -0.16 -4.91
N VAL A 185 -9.62 0.02 -3.69
CA VAL A 185 -10.32 -0.31 -2.44
C VAL A 185 -10.65 0.98 -1.72
N VAL A 186 -11.93 1.25 -1.45
CA VAL A 186 -12.39 2.48 -0.81
C VAL A 186 -13.02 2.17 0.54
N THR A 187 -12.43 2.69 1.62
CA THR A 187 -12.91 2.52 3.00
C THR A 187 -13.12 3.87 3.68
N GLY A 188 -14.15 3.98 4.52
CA GLY A 188 -14.50 5.22 5.20
C GLY A 188 -13.67 5.50 6.45
N SER A 189 -13.77 6.75 6.95
CA SER A 189 -13.30 7.14 8.28
C SER A 189 -14.25 6.63 9.37
N GLU A 190 -14.06 7.04 10.62
CA GLU A 190 -14.93 6.64 11.75
C GLU A 190 -16.41 7.01 11.57
N GLY A 191 -16.70 8.03 10.78
CA GLY A 191 -18.07 8.47 10.48
C GLY A 191 -18.72 7.74 9.29
N GLY A 192 -17.95 6.85 8.61
CA GLY A 192 -18.43 6.19 7.40
C GLY A 192 -18.67 7.16 6.25
N PHE A 193 -19.62 6.84 5.40
CA PHE A 193 -20.03 7.62 4.24
C PHE A 193 -21.46 8.13 4.35
N ALA A 194 -21.73 9.29 3.78
CA ALA A 194 -23.07 9.77 3.57
C ALA A 194 -23.77 8.98 2.45
N ALA A 195 -25.10 8.91 2.48
CA ALA A 195 -25.87 8.21 1.45
C ALA A 195 -25.61 8.78 0.03
N GLU A 196 -25.40 10.10 -0.06
CA GLU A 196 -25.08 10.80 -1.30
C GLU A 196 -23.69 10.41 -1.83
N GLU A 197 -22.72 10.17 -0.94
CA GLU A 197 -21.39 9.68 -1.32
C GLU A 197 -21.48 8.23 -1.86
N ALA A 198 -22.27 7.38 -1.22
CA ALA A 198 -22.49 6.01 -1.71
C ALA A 198 -23.20 5.99 -3.07
N ALA A 199 -24.21 6.84 -3.28
CA ALA A 199 -24.87 7.00 -4.57
C ALA A 199 -23.87 7.48 -5.64
N ARG A 200 -23.07 8.48 -5.31
CA ARG A 200 -22.04 9.01 -6.21
C ARG A 200 -20.98 7.96 -6.59
N ALA A 201 -20.53 7.14 -5.64
CA ALA A 201 -19.61 6.04 -5.93
C ALA A 201 -20.20 5.06 -6.96
N ALA A 202 -21.47 4.67 -6.79
CA ALA A 202 -22.16 3.78 -7.72
C ALA A 202 -22.32 4.40 -9.12
N GLU A 203 -22.67 5.69 -9.21
CA GLU A 203 -22.73 6.44 -10.48
C GLU A 203 -21.38 6.46 -11.21
N CYS A 204 -20.28 6.51 -10.46
CA CYS A 204 -18.92 6.46 -11.01
C CYS A 204 -18.41 5.04 -11.28
N GLY A 205 -19.27 4.01 -11.18
CA GLY A 205 -18.94 2.64 -11.53
C GLY A 205 -18.33 1.79 -10.42
N ALA A 206 -18.33 2.28 -9.18
CA ALA A 206 -17.87 1.47 -8.05
C ALA A 206 -18.88 0.37 -7.70
N VAL A 207 -18.37 -0.81 -7.37
CA VAL A 207 -19.15 -1.91 -6.83
C VAL A 207 -19.26 -1.75 -5.33
N THR A 208 -20.48 -1.58 -4.82
CA THR A 208 -20.73 -1.53 -3.37
C THR A 208 -20.63 -2.93 -2.78
N VAL A 209 -19.76 -3.08 -1.79
CA VAL A 209 -19.43 -4.37 -1.14
C VAL A 209 -19.70 -4.30 0.35
N GLY A 210 -20.34 -5.35 0.90
CA GLY A 210 -20.54 -5.51 2.32
C GLY A 210 -19.48 -6.39 2.97
N LEU A 211 -19.11 -6.11 4.22
CA LEU A 211 -18.17 -6.90 5.04
C LEU A 211 -18.88 -7.79 6.09
N GLY A 212 -20.12 -8.18 5.80
CA GLY A 212 -20.94 -8.97 6.71
C GLY A 212 -21.67 -8.09 7.76
N PRO A 213 -22.28 -8.74 8.78
CA PRO A 213 -23.23 -8.05 9.67
C PRO A 213 -22.58 -7.21 10.77
N ARG A 214 -21.26 -7.24 10.90
CA ARG A 214 -20.54 -6.48 11.94
C ARG A 214 -19.92 -5.23 11.34
N ILE A 215 -20.09 -4.11 12.03
CA ILE A 215 -19.42 -2.85 11.68
C ILE A 215 -17.97 -2.96 12.13
N LEU A 216 -17.05 -2.86 11.17
CA LEU A 216 -15.62 -2.81 11.43
C LEU A 216 -15.18 -1.37 11.69
N ARG A 217 -14.18 -1.20 12.53
CA ARG A 217 -13.55 0.11 12.73
C ARG A 217 -12.77 0.54 11.50
N CYS A 218 -12.57 1.86 11.33
CA CYS A 218 -11.86 2.43 10.19
C CYS A 218 -10.42 1.93 10.04
N GLU A 219 -9.76 1.51 11.11
CA GLU A 219 -8.45 0.86 11.10
C GLU A 219 -8.51 -0.65 10.80
N THR A 220 -9.64 -1.30 11.03
CA THR A 220 -9.82 -2.75 10.81
C THR A 220 -10.35 -3.05 9.40
N ALA A 221 -11.24 -2.22 8.88
CA ALA A 221 -11.87 -2.44 7.58
C ALA A 221 -10.84 -2.54 6.44
N PRO A 222 -9.85 -1.63 6.29
CA PRO A 222 -8.83 -1.72 5.26
C PRO A 222 -8.07 -3.06 5.28
N LEU A 223 -7.68 -3.51 6.47
CA LEU A 223 -6.90 -4.75 6.63
C LEU A 223 -7.72 -5.99 6.26
N ALA A 224 -8.98 -6.04 6.71
CA ALA A 224 -9.89 -7.12 6.39
C ALA A 224 -10.15 -7.22 4.87
N VAL A 225 -10.32 -6.06 4.24
CA VAL A 225 -10.56 -5.97 2.79
C VAL A 225 -9.32 -6.37 2.01
N LEU A 226 -8.16 -5.80 2.34
CA LEU A 226 -6.91 -6.10 1.64
C LEU A 226 -6.57 -7.58 1.76
N SER A 227 -6.68 -8.17 2.96
CA SER A 227 -6.47 -9.61 3.15
C SER A 227 -7.40 -10.43 2.27
N ALA A 228 -8.69 -10.07 2.21
CA ALA A 228 -9.66 -10.79 1.38
C ALA A 228 -9.38 -10.62 -0.12
N VAL A 229 -9.03 -9.42 -0.58
CA VAL A 229 -8.66 -9.17 -1.98
C VAL A 229 -7.41 -9.96 -2.36
N MET A 230 -6.36 -9.91 -1.55
CA MET A 230 -5.12 -10.64 -1.80
C MET A 230 -5.33 -12.17 -1.83
N THR A 231 -6.16 -12.71 -0.93
CA THR A 231 -6.55 -14.14 -0.95
C THR A 231 -7.34 -14.49 -2.23
N LEU A 232 -8.34 -13.67 -2.60
CA LEU A 232 -9.18 -13.93 -3.77
C LEU A 232 -8.44 -13.76 -5.11
N THR A 233 -7.33 -13.05 -5.10
CA THR A 233 -6.43 -12.88 -6.27
C THR A 233 -5.22 -13.81 -6.25
N GLY A 234 -5.14 -14.74 -5.26
CA GLY A 234 -4.05 -15.72 -5.15
C GLY A 234 -2.70 -15.13 -4.71
N ASN A 235 -2.71 -14.00 -3.99
CA ASN A 235 -1.50 -13.32 -3.52
C ASN A 235 -1.26 -13.46 -2.01
N LEU A 236 -2.12 -14.19 -1.31
CA LEU A 236 -2.01 -14.49 0.12
C LEU A 236 -2.41 -15.95 0.36
N GLU A 237 -1.60 -16.86 -0.16
CA GLU A 237 -1.74 -18.32 -0.01
C GLU A 237 -0.49 -18.93 0.64
#